data_2d2db80c28deb1eb19e06c172191c653
#
_entry.id   2d2db80c28deb1eb19e06c172191c653
#
_cell.length_a   1.000
_cell.length_b   1.000
_cell.length_c   1.000
_cell.angle_alpha   90.00
_cell.angle_beta   90.00
_cell.angle_gamma   90.00
#
_symmetry.space_group_name_H-M   'P 1'
#
loop_
_entity.id
_entity.type
_entity.pdbx_description
1 polymer ?
#
loop_
_entity_poly.entity_id
_entity_poly.type
_entity_poly.pdbx_seq_one_letter_code
_entity_poly.pdbx_strand_id
1 'polypeptide(L)' 'MNSKTTRVIALALVVVMIVALVASMIVPYVG' A
#
# COMPACT_ATOMS: atom_id res chain seq x y z
N MET A 1 -5.88 3.75 22.21
CA MET A 1 -5.67 2.91 21.04
C MET A 1 -4.59 1.87 21.30
N ASN A 2 -4.80 0.68 20.82
CA ASN A 2 -3.83 -0.40 20.97
C ASN A 2 -2.68 -0.19 19.99
N SER A 3 -1.44 -0.19 20.48
CA SER A 3 -0.28 0.02 19.61
C SER A 3 -0.16 -1.05 18.52
N LYS A 4 -0.65 -2.25 18.81
CA LYS A 4 -0.67 -3.33 17.84
C LYS A 4 -1.59 -3.00 16.66
N THR A 5 -2.78 -2.47 16.95
CA THR A 5 -3.75 -2.06 15.93
C THR A 5 -3.19 -0.93 15.09
N THR A 6 -2.58 0.06 15.73
CA THR A 6 -1.96 1.19 15.03
C THR A 6 -0.86 0.71 14.09
N ARG A 7 -0.07 -0.24 14.54
CA ARG A 7 1.01 -0.79 13.72
C ARG A 7 0.48 -1.52 12.49
N VAL A 8 -0.59 -2.29 12.65
CA VAL A 8 -1.23 -3.00 11.53
C VAL A 8 -1.75 -2.01 10.49
N ILE A 9 -2.40 -0.94 10.96
CA ILE A 9 -2.93 0.09 10.07
C ILE A 9 -1.79 0.77 9.30
N ALA A 10 -0.71 1.11 10.00
CA ALA A 10 0.45 1.75 9.37
C ALA A 10 1.08 0.85 8.31
N LEU A 11 1.21 -0.43 8.60
CA LEU A 11 1.74 -1.40 7.64
C LEU A 11 0.83 -1.53 6.42
N ALA A 12 -0.48 -1.57 6.65
CA ALA A 12 -1.44 -1.65 5.56
C ALA A 12 -1.35 -0.44 4.65
N LEU A 13 -1.20 0.75 5.22
CA LEU A 13 -1.04 1.98 4.44
C LEU A 13 0.22 1.95 3.60
N VAL A 14 1.34 1.52 4.17
CA VAL A 14 2.60 1.42 3.45
C VAL A 14 2.49 0.43 2.30
N VAL A 15 1.89 -0.72 2.54
CA VAL A 15 1.70 -1.74 1.50
C VAL A 15 0.84 -1.19 0.36
N VAL A 16 -0.23 -0.48 0.67
CA VAL A 16 -1.09 0.11 -0.35
C VAL A 16 -0.32 1.13 -1.18
N MET A 17 0.53 1.93 -0.55
CA MET A 17 1.35 2.91 -1.27
C MET A 17 2.33 2.23 -2.22
N ILE A 18 2.99 1.18 -1.76
CA ILE A 18 3.92 0.42 -2.60
C ILE A 18 3.20 -0.23 -3.77
N VAL A 19 2.06 -0.86 -3.50
CA VAL A 19 1.26 -1.50 -4.54
C VAL A 19 0.80 -0.49 -5.58
N ALA A 20 0.36 0.67 -5.14
CA ALA A 20 -0.06 1.74 -6.03
C ALA A 20 1.08 2.19 -6.93
N LEU A 21 2.28 2.30 -6.37
CA LEU A 21 3.45 2.71 -7.13
C LEU A 21 3.82 1.67 -8.19
N VAL A 22 3.83 0.41 -7.81
CA VAL A 22 4.13 -0.69 -8.73
C VAL A 22 3.06 -0.80 -9.81
N ALA A 23 1.80 -0.66 -9.44
CA ALA A 23 0.70 -0.70 -10.39
C ALA A 23 0.79 0.43 -11.41
N SER A 24 1.26 1.60 -11.00
CA SER A 24 1.48 2.73 -11.90
C SER A 24 2.48 2.41 -13.00
N MET A 25 3.40 1.51 -12.72
CA MET A 25 4.38 1.09 -13.72
C MET A 25 3.84 0.05 -14.68
N ILE A 26 2.94 -0.81 -14.21
CA ILE A 26 2.45 -1.96 -14.98
C ILE A 26 1.18 -1.62 -15.76
N VAL A 27 0.24 -0.94 -15.11
CA VAL A 27 -1.07 -0.61 -15.70
C VAL A 27 -0.97 0.17 -17.01
N PRO A 28 -0.05 1.12 -17.16
CA PRO A 28 0.08 1.86 -18.44
C PRO A 28 0.31 0.98 -19.66
N TYR A 29 0.85 -0.20 -19.44
CA TYR A 29 1.08 -1.14 -20.54
C TYR A 29 -0.19 -1.81 -21.02
N VAL A 30 -1.17 -1.92 -20.13
CA VAL A 30 -2.43 -2.60 -20.43
C VAL A 30 -3.46 -1.62 -21.01
N GLY A 31 -3.41 -0.40 -20.53
CA GLY A 31 -4.34 0.64 -20.95
C GLY A 31 -3.87 1.29 -22.20
#